data_edacfa290814c290756b59147d0839fc
#
_entry.id   edacfa290814c290756b59147d0839fc
#
_cell.length_a   1.000
_cell.length_b   1.000
_cell.length_c   1.000
_cell.angle_alpha   90.00
_cell.angle_beta   90.00
_cell.angle_gamma   90.00
#
_symmetry.space_group_name_H-M   'P 1'
#
loop_
_entity.id
_entity.type
_entity.pdbx_description
1 polymer ?
#
loop_
_entity_poly.entity_id
_entity_poly.type
_entity_poly.pdbx_seq_one_letter_code
_entity_poly.pdbx_strand_id
1 'polypeptide(L)'
;ADVEKAATFYRAAIGYETSPVADDGPRSGVRLLSGGFARAGIMQKNSEKSSATWLPYIRVADAKAAAAAARAAGGKVLLDPVAMNIATVAIIADPTGAPVGIVQLPAPEAQP
;
A
#
# COMPACT_ATOMS: atom_id res chain seq x y z
N ALA A 1 2.05 -14.25 10.13
CA ALA A 1 2.87 -13.42 9.74
C ALA A 1 3.33 -12.41 10.75
N ASP A 2 4.39 -11.83 10.44
CA ASP A 2 5.12 -11.17 11.47
C ASP A 2 5.68 -9.86 10.95
N VAL A 3 4.91 -8.81 11.17
CA VAL A 3 5.26 -7.48 10.73
C VAL A 3 6.56 -7.02 11.38
N GLU A 4 6.74 -7.32 12.68
CA GLU A 4 7.94 -6.89 13.37
C GLU A 4 9.19 -7.61 12.86
N LYS A 5 9.06 -8.87 12.52
CA LYS A 5 10.18 -9.62 11.98
C LYS A 5 10.61 -9.06 10.63
N ALA A 6 9.64 -8.73 9.78
CA ALA A 6 9.94 -8.11 8.51
C ALA A 6 10.56 -6.73 8.69
N ALA A 7 10.03 -5.93 9.61
CA ALA A 7 10.58 -4.59 9.87
C ALA A 7 12.02 -4.68 10.35
N THR A 8 12.32 -5.62 11.25
CA THR A 8 13.67 -5.82 11.73
C THR A 8 14.62 -6.16 10.59
N PHE A 9 14.16 -7.01 9.68
CA PHE A 9 14.96 -7.38 8.52
C PHE A 9 15.29 -6.16 7.66
N TYR A 10 14.28 -5.35 7.35
CA TYR A 10 14.52 -4.22 6.45
C TYR A 10 15.34 -3.11 7.11
N ARG A 11 15.22 -2.93 8.42
CA ARG A 11 16.12 -2.02 9.13
C ARG A 11 17.57 -2.47 8.99
N ALA A 12 17.81 -3.76 9.18
CA ALA A 12 19.16 -4.30 9.15
C ALA A 12 19.73 -4.36 7.75
N ALA A 13 18.92 -4.80 6.78
CA ALA A 13 19.43 -5.08 5.44
C ALA A 13 19.57 -3.82 4.58
N ILE A 14 18.62 -2.88 4.74
CA ILE A 14 18.56 -1.72 3.84
C ILE A 14 18.88 -0.43 4.58
N GLY A 15 18.69 -0.40 5.88
CA GLY A 15 18.94 0.81 6.66
C GLY A 15 17.74 1.72 6.80
N TYR A 16 16.55 1.22 6.52
CA TYR A 16 15.35 2.04 6.75
C TYR A 16 15.14 2.31 8.23
N GLU A 17 14.57 3.47 8.50
CA GLU A 17 13.96 3.75 9.79
C GLU A 17 12.52 3.27 9.73
N THR A 18 11.93 3.00 10.88
CA THR A 18 10.58 2.49 10.93
C THR A 18 9.70 3.38 11.79
N SER A 19 8.42 3.39 11.48
CA SER A 19 7.43 4.17 12.21
C SER A 19 6.12 3.40 12.19
N PRO A 20 5.45 3.26 13.34
CA PRO A 20 4.16 2.53 13.33
C PRO A 20 3.13 3.28 12.51
N VAL A 21 2.28 2.53 11.83
CA VAL A 21 1.12 3.10 11.19
C VAL A 21 0.06 3.29 12.27
N ALA A 22 -0.50 4.48 12.35
CA ALA A 22 -1.51 4.80 13.35
C ALA A 22 -2.85 4.23 12.90
N ASP A 23 -2.98 2.94 13.00
CA ASP A 23 -4.18 2.25 12.62
C ASP A 23 -4.41 1.12 13.60
N ASP A 24 -5.65 0.86 13.89
CA ASP A 24 -6.01 -0.16 14.85
C ASP A 24 -6.35 -1.45 14.16
N GLY A 25 -6.24 -2.53 14.89
CA GLY A 25 -6.77 -3.79 14.48
C GLY A 25 -5.97 -4.44 13.38
N PRO A 26 -6.65 -5.17 12.51
CA PRO A 26 -5.96 -6.07 11.59
C PRO A 26 -5.13 -5.38 10.51
N ARG A 27 -5.25 -4.08 10.39
CA ARG A 27 -4.52 -3.35 9.37
C ARG A 27 -3.31 -2.61 9.90
N SER A 28 -2.98 -2.84 11.15
CA SER A 28 -1.80 -2.21 11.70
C SER A 28 -0.56 -2.66 10.96
N GLY A 29 0.42 -1.79 10.91
CA GLY A 29 1.63 -2.07 10.18
C GLY A 29 2.73 -1.10 10.54
N VAL A 30 3.76 -1.07 9.72
CA VAL A 30 4.94 -0.27 9.94
C VAL A 30 5.31 0.42 8.64
N ARG A 31 5.70 1.69 8.72
CA ARG A 31 6.26 2.40 7.57
C ARG A 31 7.76 2.25 7.56
N LEU A 32 8.31 2.13 6.38
CA LEU A 32 9.76 2.15 6.17
C LEU A 32 10.14 3.51 5.66
N LEU A 33 11.03 4.17 6.35
CA LEU A 33 11.38 5.56 6.07
C LEU A 33 12.82 5.67 5.60
N SER A 34 13.06 6.63 4.74
CA SER A 34 14.41 7.00 4.34
C SER A 34 14.45 8.51 4.22
N GLY A 35 15.34 9.14 4.99
CA GLY A 35 15.44 10.59 5.01
C GLY A 35 14.19 11.25 5.55
N GLY A 36 13.45 10.59 6.42
CA GLY A 36 12.23 11.11 7.01
C GLY A 36 10.97 10.94 6.15
N PHE A 37 11.11 10.39 4.95
CA PHE A 37 9.96 10.19 4.07
C PHE A 37 9.62 8.71 3.98
N ALA A 38 8.32 8.42 3.99
CA ALA A 38 7.84 7.04 3.85
C ALA A 38 8.11 6.54 2.44
N ARG A 39 8.77 5.40 2.34
CA ARG A 39 9.10 4.79 1.04
C ARG A 39 8.34 3.51 0.81
N ALA A 40 7.94 2.84 1.87
CA ALA A 40 7.23 1.57 1.77
C ALA A 40 6.46 1.36 3.05
N GLY A 41 5.67 0.30 3.08
CA GLY A 41 4.95 -0.09 4.28
C GLY A 41 4.89 -1.59 4.38
N ILE A 42 4.75 -2.06 5.59
CA ILE A 42 4.57 -3.47 5.88
C ILE A 42 3.24 -3.61 6.57
N MET A 43 2.37 -4.42 6.01
CA MET A 43 1.05 -4.64 6.58
C MET A 43 0.85 -6.12 6.84
N GLN A 44 0.10 -6.41 7.88
CA GLN A 44 -0.31 -7.77 8.15
C GLN A 44 -1.19 -8.25 7.00
N LYS A 45 -0.91 -9.45 6.48
CA LYS A 45 -1.79 -10.01 5.46
C LYS A 45 -3.17 -10.26 6.04
N ASN A 46 -4.17 -10.14 5.21
CA ASN A 46 -5.55 -10.20 5.68
C ASN A 46 -6.16 -11.60 5.60
N SER A 47 -5.37 -12.60 5.25
CA SER A 47 -5.86 -13.96 5.14
C SER A 47 -4.71 -14.93 5.37
N GLU A 48 -4.99 -16.02 6.07
CA GLU A 48 -4.01 -17.08 6.26
C GLU A 48 -3.60 -17.70 4.94
N LYS A 49 -4.46 -17.60 3.94
CA LYS A 49 -4.19 -18.19 2.63
C LYS A 49 -3.34 -17.30 1.75
N SER A 50 -3.18 -16.04 2.11
CA SER A 50 -2.35 -15.13 1.35
C SER A 50 -0.89 -15.39 1.62
N SER A 51 -0.08 -15.34 0.59
CA SER A 51 1.36 -15.39 0.74
C SER A 51 1.89 -14.00 1.05
N ALA A 52 3.01 -13.96 1.75
CA ALA A 52 3.72 -12.70 1.90
C ALA A 52 4.22 -12.28 0.52
N THR A 53 3.99 -11.04 0.15
CA THR A 53 4.37 -10.57 -1.17
C THR A 53 4.54 -9.06 -1.15
N TRP A 54 5.24 -8.58 -2.14
CA TRP A 54 5.34 -7.14 -2.39
C TRP A 54 4.20 -6.70 -3.27
N LEU A 55 3.67 -5.52 -2.98
CA LEU A 55 2.64 -4.92 -3.81
C LEU A 55 3.03 -3.47 -4.04
N PRO A 56 3.44 -3.12 -5.26
CA PRO A 56 3.77 -1.71 -5.54
C PRO A 56 2.49 -0.88 -5.55
N TYR A 57 2.63 0.36 -5.10
CA TYR A 57 1.52 1.31 -5.10
C TYR A 57 1.86 2.49 -5.98
N ILE A 58 0.87 2.92 -6.75
CA ILE A 58 0.98 4.09 -7.60
C ILE A 58 0.09 5.17 -7.03
N ARG A 59 0.64 6.35 -6.85
CA ARG A 59 -0.13 7.48 -6.39
C ARG A 59 -0.92 8.08 -7.54
N VAL A 60 -2.20 8.34 -7.31
CA VAL A 60 -3.08 8.91 -8.32
C VAL A 60 -3.86 10.06 -7.71
N ALA A 61 -4.37 10.92 -8.57
CA ALA A 61 -5.17 12.06 -8.11
C ALA A 61 -6.55 11.64 -7.64
N ASP A 62 -7.11 10.60 -8.22
CA ASP A 62 -8.48 10.16 -7.94
C ASP A 62 -8.55 8.64 -8.07
N ALA A 63 -8.60 7.97 -6.93
CA ALA A 63 -8.58 6.51 -6.91
C ALA A 63 -9.82 5.91 -7.55
N LYS A 64 -10.98 6.53 -7.38
CA LYS A 64 -12.21 6.02 -8.00
C LYS A 64 -12.14 6.09 -9.51
N ALA A 65 -11.65 7.22 -10.02
CA ALA A 65 -11.50 7.38 -11.46
C ALA A 65 -10.47 6.41 -12.02
N ALA A 66 -9.37 6.20 -11.30
CA ALA A 66 -8.34 5.27 -11.75
C ALA A 66 -8.87 3.84 -11.79
N ALA A 67 -9.65 3.44 -10.80
CA ALA A 67 -10.23 2.10 -10.79
C ALA A 67 -11.21 1.92 -11.96
N ALA A 68 -12.02 2.93 -12.23
CA ALA A 68 -12.95 2.86 -13.37
C ALA A 68 -12.20 2.78 -14.70
N ALA A 69 -11.11 3.54 -14.82
CA ALA A 69 -10.29 3.50 -16.03
C ALA A 69 -9.63 2.14 -16.20
N ALA A 70 -9.22 1.51 -15.09
CA ALA A 70 -8.63 0.18 -15.16
C ALA A 70 -9.62 -0.84 -15.72
N ARG A 71 -10.87 -0.79 -15.27
CA ARG A 71 -11.90 -1.67 -15.81
C ARG A 71 -12.11 -1.42 -17.31
N ALA A 72 -12.19 -0.16 -17.70
CA ALA A 72 -12.40 0.19 -19.09
C ALA A 72 -11.24 -0.24 -19.97
N ALA A 73 -10.05 -0.32 -19.41
CA ALA A 73 -8.85 -0.70 -20.17
C ALA A 73 -8.62 -2.21 -20.18
N GLY A 74 -9.53 -3.00 -19.64
CA GLY A 74 -9.41 -4.45 -19.70
C GLY A 74 -8.80 -5.09 -18.45
N GLY A 75 -8.52 -4.31 -17.44
CA GLY A 75 -8.05 -4.83 -16.17
C GLY A 75 -9.19 -5.20 -15.25
N LYS A 76 -8.84 -5.53 -14.03
CA LYS A 76 -9.81 -5.88 -13.00
C LYS A 76 -9.58 -5.03 -11.77
N VAL A 77 -10.62 -4.86 -10.99
CA VAL A 77 -10.52 -4.21 -9.69
C VAL A 77 -10.62 -5.29 -8.63
N LEU A 78 -9.54 -5.52 -7.91
CA LEU A 78 -9.47 -6.56 -6.89
C LEU A 78 -9.94 -6.07 -5.55
N LEU A 79 -9.76 -4.77 -5.29
CA LEU A 79 -10.28 -4.11 -4.10
C LEU A 79 -10.82 -2.76 -4.55
N ASP A 80 -12.12 -2.56 -4.37
CA ASP A 80 -12.73 -1.28 -4.70
C ASP A 80 -12.16 -0.17 -3.84
N PRO A 81 -12.15 1.08 -4.33
CA PRO A 81 -11.61 2.18 -3.55
C PRO A 81 -12.26 2.27 -2.17
N VAL A 82 -11.44 2.32 -1.16
CA VAL A 82 -11.87 2.36 0.23
C VAL A 82 -11.02 3.37 0.99
N ALA A 83 -11.68 4.11 1.87
CA ALA A 83 -10.98 5.09 2.71
C ALA A 83 -10.21 4.36 3.80
N MET A 84 -8.94 4.72 3.93
CA MET A 84 -8.08 4.17 4.96
C MET A 84 -7.30 5.31 5.56
N ASN A 85 -7.73 5.76 6.74
CA ASN A 85 -7.14 6.91 7.38
C ASN A 85 -7.27 8.12 6.46
N ILE A 86 -6.17 8.75 6.07
CA ILE A 86 -6.22 9.92 5.19
C ILE A 86 -6.17 9.57 3.71
N ALA A 87 -6.03 8.32 3.38
CA ALA A 87 -5.86 7.88 2.00
C ALA A 87 -7.08 7.16 1.49
N THR A 88 -7.24 7.13 0.18
CA THR A 88 -8.17 6.23 -0.49
C THR A 88 -7.33 5.22 -1.27
N VAL A 89 -7.60 3.95 -1.06
CA VAL A 89 -6.76 2.87 -1.56
C VAL A 89 -7.60 1.92 -2.39
N ALA A 90 -7.05 1.44 -3.48
CA ALA A 90 -7.66 0.40 -4.29
C ALA A 90 -6.58 -0.55 -4.77
N ILE A 91 -6.97 -1.72 -5.20
CA ILE A 91 -6.06 -2.68 -5.82
C ILE A 91 -6.64 -3.08 -7.16
N ILE A 92 -5.83 -2.94 -8.19
CA ILE A 92 -6.25 -3.33 -9.53
C ILE A 92 -5.28 -4.38 -10.06
N ALA A 93 -5.69 -5.08 -11.10
CA ALA A 93 -4.82 -5.98 -11.83
C ALA A 93 -4.83 -5.60 -13.28
N ASP A 94 -3.67 -5.66 -13.92
CA ASP A 94 -3.59 -5.39 -15.34
C ASP A 94 -4.18 -6.57 -16.13
N PRO A 95 -4.33 -6.47 -17.45
CA PRO A 95 -4.93 -7.57 -18.21
C PRO A 95 -4.17 -8.89 -18.12
N THR A 96 -2.92 -8.88 -17.72
CA THR A 96 -2.16 -10.12 -17.53
C THR A 96 -2.34 -10.70 -16.13
N GLY A 97 -3.06 -10.01 -15.26
CA GLY A 97 -3.34 -10.47 -13.91
C GLY A 97 -2.38 -9.96 -12.84
N ALA A 98 -1.44 -9.10 -13.21
CA ALA A 98 -0.48 -8.59 -12.23
C ALA A 98 -1.14 -7.51 -11.36
N PRO A 99 -1.07 -7.62 -10.03
CA PRO A 99 -1.71 -6.64 -9.16
C PRO A 99 -0.84 -5.44 -8.90
N VAL A 100 -1.50 -4.30 -8.69
CA VAL A 100 -0.83 -3.08 -8.25
C VAL A 100 -1.81 -2.30 -7.38
N GLY A 101 -1.30 -1.68 -6.33
CA GLY A 101 -2.11 -0.82 -5.50
C GLY A 101 -2.18 0.59 -6.05
N ILE A 102 -3.28 1.27 -5.78
CA ILE A 102 -3.48 2.66 -6.12
C ILE A 102 -3.75 3.41 -4.84
N VAL A 103 -3.13 4.55 -4.68
CA VAL A 103 -3.35 5.36 -3.48
C VAL A 103 -3.59 6.80 -3.87
N GLN A 104 -4.64 7.37 -3.29
CA GLN A 104 -4.98 8.79 -3.41
C GLN A 104 -4.73 9.42 -2.06
N LEU A 105 -3.84 10.37 -2.02
CA LEU A 105 -3.48 11.06 -0.79
C LEU A 105 -4.06 12.47 -0.79
N PRO A 106 -4.07 13.14 0.37
CA PRO A 106 -4.53 14.52 0.42
C PRO A 106 -3.63 15.45 -0.39
N ALA A 107 -3.94 16.73 -0.33
CA ALA A 107 -3.33 17.74 -1.15
C ALA A 107 -1.80 17.68 -1.17
N PRO A 108 -1.20 18.14 -2.27
CA PRO A 108 0.22 17.93 -2.55
C PRO A 108 1.19 18.56 -1.58
N GLU A 109 0.78 19.52 -0.77
CA GLU A 109 1.72 20.12 0.15
C GLU A 109 2.31 19.11 1.12
N ALA A 110 1.71 17.93 1.23
CA ALA A 110 2.24 16.89 2.08
C ALA A 110 3.38 16.13 1.43
N GLN A 111 3.72 16.45 0.22
CA GLN A 111 4.69 15.69 -0.54
C GLN A 111 6.06 16.30 -0.51
N PRO A 112 7.06 15.47 -0.27
CA PRO A 112 8.43 15.91 -0.49
C PRO A 112 8.71 16.09 -1.96
#